data_d5183ee7e4f3b45aaa3569c7f0bce78d
#
_entry.id   d5183ee7e4f3b45aaa3569c7f0bce78d
#
_cell.length_a   1.000
_cell.length_b   1.000
_cell.length_c   1.000
_cell.angle_alpha   90.00
_cell.angle_beta   90.00
_cell.angle_gamma   90.00
#
_symmetry.space_group_name_H-M   'P 1'
#
loop_
_entity.id
_entity.type
_entity.pdbx_description
1 polymer ?
#
loop_
_entity_poly.entity_id
_entity_poly.type
_entity_poly.pdbx_seq_one_letter_code
_entity_poly.pdbx_strand_id
1 'polypeptide(L)'
;MGCSMASQQVHPTAIVHANAQIGKDVEIGPYAIIEEHVVIGDRCRIDAHAVIKDYTRMGVGNHIHSHALVGGEPQDLKFQGEVTWLELGDDNRIREFATLHRGTEGGGGITRIGSRNLCLSLIHI
;
A
#
# COMPACT_ATOMS: atom_id res chain seq x y z
N MET A 1 -12.52 2.26 -22.47
CA MET A 1 -12.28 2.01 -22.07
C MET A 1 -12.08 1.01 -21.87
N GLY A 2 -11.65 0.78 -22.00
CA GLY A 2 -11.15 -0.40 -21.92
C GLY A 2 -11.91 -1.32 -21.13
N CYS A 3 -12.51 -2.20 -21.78
CA CYS A 3 -13.26 -3.22 -21.09
C CYS A 3 -12.37 -4.00 -20.15
N SER A 4 -11.11 -4.17 -20.52
CA SER A 4 -10.18 -4.86 -19.65
C SER A 4 -9.99 -4.12 -18.32
N MET A 5 -10.37 -2.86 -18.29
CA MET A 5 -10.30 -2.06 -17.08
C MET A 5 -11.57 -2.16 -16.24
N ALA A 6 -12.54 -2.93 -16.69
CA ALA A 6 -13.82 -3.00 -15.99
C ALA A 6 -13.69 -3.55 -14.58
N SER A 7 -12.67 -4.36 -14.30
CA SER A 7 -12.45 -4.93 -13.00
C SER A 7 -11.58 -4.04 -12.11
N GLN A 8 -11.15 -2.89 -12.64
CA GLN A 8 -10.34 -1.94 -11.88
C GLN A 8 -11.00 -0.57 -11.99
N GLN A 9 -11.19 0.09 -10.86
CA GLN A 9 -11.80 1.40 -10.83
C GLN A 9 -10.79 2.40 -10.32
N VAL A 10 -9.99 2.94 -11.24
CA VAL A 10 -8.95 3.91 -10.92
C VAL A 10 -9.44 5.28 -11.30
N HIS A 11 -9.52 6.17 -10.31
CA HIS A 11 -9.96 7.53 -10.58
C HIS A 11 -8.95 8.23 -11.50
N PRO A 12 -9.42 9.07 -12.43
CA PRO A 12 -8.51 9.72 -13.39
C PRO A 12 -7.43 10.58 -12.74
N THR A 13 -7.65 11.09 -11.54
CA THR A 13 -6.65 11.91 -10.84
C THR A 13 -5.68 11.10 -10.01
N ALA A 14 -5.89 9.79 -9.88
CA ALA A 14 -4.96 8.96 -9.15
C ALA A 14 -3.67 8.79 -9.96
N ILE A 15 -2.56 8.71 -9.24
CA ILE A 15 -1.25 8.51 -9.87
C ILE A 15 -0.82 7.08 -9.59
N VAL A 16 -0.85 6.25 -10.62
CA VAL A 16 -0.45 4.85 -10.49
C VAL A 16 0.74 4.62 -11.42
N HIS A 17 1.86 4.25 -10.83
CA HIS A 17 3.06 4.02 -11.63
C HIS A 17 2.85 2.85 -12.59
N ALA A 18 3.41 2.96 -13.80
CA ALA A 18 3.21 1.96 -14.83
C ALA A 18 3.71 0.57 -14.41
N ASN A 19 4.67 0.51 -13.53
CA ASN A 19 5.23 -0.76 -13.07
C ASN A 19 4.51 -1.33 -11.84
N ALA A 20 3.52 -0.64 -11.31
CA ALA A 20 2.72 -1.18 -10.21
C ALA A 20 1.84 -2.31 -10.74
N GLN A 21 1.65 -3.33 -9.92
CA GLN A 21 0.81 -4.48 -10.28
C GLN A 21 -0.48 -4.40 -9.49
N ILE A 22 -1.57 -4.21 -10.20
CA ILE A 22 -2.89 -4.02 -9.59
C ILE A 22 -3.76 -5.22 -9.93
N GLY A 23 -4.33 -5.84 -8.89
CA GLY A 23 -5.19 -7.00 -9.08
C GLY A 23 -6.57 -6.66 -9.63
N LYS A 24 -7.47 -7.63 -9.58
CA LYS A 24 -8.84 -7.48 -10.08
C LYS A 24 -9.71 -6.80 -9.04
N ASP A 25 -10.68 -6.04 -9.53
CA ASP A 25 -11.70 -5.41 -8.69
C ASP A 25 -11.11 -4.48 -7.63
N VAL A 26 -9.97 -3.86 -7.96
CA VAL A 26 -9.34 -2.88 -7.09
C VAL A 26 -9.93 -1.51 -7.37
N GLU A 27 -10.27 -0.78 -6.30
CA GLU A 27 -10.78 0.59 -6.42
C GLU A 27 -9.72 1.55 -5.89
N ILE A 28 -9.38 2.54 -6.71
CA ILE A 28 -8.38 3.56 -6.32
C ILE A 28 -9.03 4.92 -6.49
N GLY A 29 -9.14 5.65 -5.37
CA GLY A 29 -9.83 6.93 -5.33
C GLY A 29 -9.01 8.09 -5.86
N PRO A 30 -9.61 9.31 -5.87
CA PRO A 30 -8.95 10.50 -6.42
C PRO A 30 -7.70 10.87 -5.61
N TYR A 31 -6.68 11.30 -6.35
CA TYR A 31 -5.42 11.78 -5.77
C TYR A 31 -4.67 10.73 -4.96
N ALA A 32 -5.05 9.46 -5.05
CA ALA A 32 -4.24 8.40 -4.46
C ALA A 32 -2.95 8.24 -5.26
N ILE A 33 -1.87 7.85 -4.60
CA ILE A 33 -0.57 7.68 -5.23
C ILE A 33 -0.09 6.26 -5.00
N ILE A 34 0.17 5.55 -6.08
CA ILE A 34 0.71 4.20 -6.04
C ILE A 34 2.08 4.24 -6.72
N GLU A 35 3.12 3.98 -5.98
CA GLU A 35 4.47 4.11 -6.51
C GLU A 35 4.91 2.85 -7.26
N GLU A 36 6.12 2.89 -7.78
CA GLU A 36 6.74 1.78 -8.49
C GLU A 36 6.91 0.59 -7.53
N HIS A 37 7.11 -0.59 -8.00
CA HIS A 37 7.35 -1.78 -7.17
C HIS A 37 6.26 -2.03 -6.10
N VAL A 38 5.02 -1.68 -6.42
CA VAL A 38 3.89 -1.93 -5.54
C VAL A 38 3.06 -3.06 -6.13
N VAL A 39 2.65 -4.00 -5.29
CA VAL A 39 1.76 -5.09 -5.70
C VAL A 39 0.51 -5.02 -4.84
N ILE A 40 -0.63 -4.90 -5.47
CA ILE A 40 -1.93 -4.82 -4.79
C ILE A 40 -2.76 -6.01 -5.21
N GLY A 41 -3.16 -6.81 -4.24
CA GLY A 41 -3.98 -7.99 -4.52
C GLY A 41 -5.41 -7.63 -4.89
N ASP A 42 -6.20 -8.66 -5.18
CA ASP A 42 -7.57 -8.46 -5.66
C ASP A 42 -8.47 -7.84 -4.60
N ARG A 43 -9.48 -7.12 -5.04
CA ARG A 43 -10.54 -6.56 -4.19
C ARG A 43 -10.04 -5.63 -3.10
N CYS A 44 -8.91 -5.00 -3.31
CA CYS A 44 -8.43 -3.96 -2.40
C CYS A 44 -9.11 -2.63 -2.71
N ARG A 45 -9.21 -1.79 -1.71
CA ARG A 45 -9.77 -0.46 -1.87
C ARG A 45 -8.80 0.57 -1.32
N ILE A 46 -8.43 1.52 -2.17
CA ILE A 46 -7.50 2.60 -1.80
C ILE A 46 -8.30 3.89 -1.90
N ASP A 47 -8.55 4.53 -0.77
CA ASP A 47 -9.37 5.73 -0.74
C ASP A 47 -8.60 6.97 -1.19
N ALA A 48 -9.30 8.10 -1.29
CA ALA A 48 -8.72 9.35 -1.79
C ALA A 48 -7.51 9.76 -0.97
N HIS A 49 -6.49 10.27 -1.63
CA HIS A 49 -5.29 10.82 -1.00
C HIS A 49 -4.45 9.81 -0.22
N ALA A 50 -4.74 8.52 -0.31
CA ALA A 50 -3.88 7.52 0.29
C ALA A 50 -2.61 7.36 -0.55
N VAL A 51 -1.50 7.02 0.09
CA VAL A 51 -0.22 6.86 -0.58
C VAL A 51 0.34 5.48 -0.28
N ILE A 52 0.60 4.73 -1.34
CA ILE A 52 1.25 3.42 -1.25
C ILE A 52 2.66 3.58 -1.80
N LYS A 53 3.65 3.51 -0.93
CA LYS A 53 5.03 3.77 -1.31
C LYS A 53 5.69 2.55 -1.93
N ASP A 54 6.85 2.76 -2.52
CA ASP A 54 7.65 1.69 -3.11
C ASP A 54 7.84 0.50 -2.18
N TYR A 55 7.93 -0.67 -2.78
CA TYR A 55 8.26 -1.91 -2.08
C TYR A 55 7.19 -2.32 -1.07
N THR A 56 5.93 -2.06 -1.42
CA THR A 56 4.78 -2.52 -0.63
C THR A 56 4.06 -3.62 -1.39
N ARG A 57 3.76 -4.71 -0.71
CA ARG A 57 2.99 -5.81 -1.28
C ARG A 57 1.79 -6.07 -0.39
N MET A 58 0.61 -6.06 -0.99
CA MET A 58 -0.64 -6.27 -0.26
C MET A 58 -1.36 -7.50 -0.78
N GLY A 59 -1.95 -8.26 0.14
CA GLY A 59 -2.82 -9.35 -0.23
C GLY A 59 -4.18 -8.85 -0.71
N VAL A 60 -5.20 -9.69 -0.59
CA VAL A 60 -6.53 -9.37 -1.11
C VAL A 60 -7.40 -8.71 -0.06
N GLY A 61 -8.37 -7.92 -0.49
CA GLY A 61 -9.41 -7.39 0.39
C GLY A 61 -8.97 -6.32 1.38
N ASN A 62 -7.80 -5.75 1.23
CA ASN A 62 -7.34 -4.70 2.12
C ASN A 62 -8.02 -3.38 1.81
N HIS A 63 -8.31 -2.61 2.84
CA HIS A 63 -8.92 -1.29 2.68
C HIS A 63 -7.99 -0.23 3.28
N ILE A 64 -7.45 0.63 2.43
CA ILE A 64 -6.58 1.72 2.83
C ILE A 64 -7.41 2.99 2.82
N HIS A 65 -7.65 3.56 3.98
CA HIS A 65 -8.51 4.74 4.10
C HIS A 65 -7.79 6.01 3.67
N SER A 66 -8.55 7.09 3.57
CA SER A 66 -8.02 8.37 3.08
C SER A 66 -6.85 8.85 3.92
N HIS A 67 -5.86 9.44 3.25
CA HIS A 67 -4.69 10.04 3.90
C HIS A 67 -3.82 9.05 4.67
N ALA A 68 -3.99 7.76 4.49
CA ALA A 68 -3.08 6.78 5.08
C ALA A 68 -1.81 6.68 4.22
N LEU A 69 -0.70 6.38 4.88
CA LEU A 69 0.58 6.17 4.21
C LEU A 69 1.04 4.75 4.49
N VAL A 70 1.21 3.96 3.43
CA VAL A 70 1.60 2.56 3.57
C VAL A 70 2.95 2.36 2.89
N GLY A 71 3.90 1.79 3.62
CA GLY A 71 5.20 1.46 3.07
C GLY A 71 6.21 2.59 3.12
N GLY A 72 6.01 3.57 3.99
CA GLY A 72 6.97 4.65 4.13
C GLY A 72 8.36 4.16 4.48
N GLU A 73 9.36 4.98 4.19
CA GLU A 73 10.74 4.63 4.51
C GLU A 73 10.92 4.43 6.01
N PRO A 74 11.79 3.49 6.41
CA PRO A 74 12.05 3.28 7.83
C PRO A 74 12.56 4.57 8.49
N GLN A 75 12.15 4.77 9.73
CA GLN A 75 12.59 5.93 10.50
C GLN A 75 13.84 5.62 11.33
N ASP A 76 14.63 4.69 10.88
CA ASP A 76 15.86 4.30 11.54
C ASP A 76 16.99 5.15 11.00
N LEU A 77 17.77 5.76 11.89
CA LEU A 77 18.91 6.58 11.48
C LEU A 77 19.98 5.80 10.75
N LYS A 78 19.94 4.48 10.84
CA LYS A 78 20.88 3.61 10.13
C LYS A 78 20.39 3.23 8.74
N PHE A 79 19.19 3.66 8.36
CA PHE A 79 18.69 3.32 7.04
C PHE A 79 19.55 4.00 5.97
N GLN A 80 20.05 3.22 5.02
CA GLN A 80 20.94 3.70 3.98
C GLN A 80 20.40 3.44 2.58
N GLY A 81 19.08 3.35 2.46
CA GLY A 81 18.46 3.14 1.15
C GLY A 81 18.41 1.70 0.71
N GLU A 82 18.64 0.76 1.61
CA GLU A 82 18.51 -0.66 1.26
C GLU A 82 17.09 -0.98 0.82
N VAL A 83 16.95 -1.98 -0.04
CA VAL A 83 15.64 -2.45 -0.46
C VAL A 83 15.04 -3.28 0.68
N THR A 84 13.96 -2.77 1.25
CA THR A 84 13.19 -3.49 2.24
C THR A 84 11.74 -3.48 1.83
N TRP A 85 10.99 -4.50 2.20
CA TRP A 85 9.60 -4.66 1.78
C TRP A 85 8.65 -4.58 2.95
N LEU A 86 7.48 -4.04 2.68
CA LEU A 86 6.34 -4.16 3.60
C LEU A 86 5.34 -5.11 2.96
N GLU A 87 4.95 -6.15 3.67
CA GLU A 87 3.93 -7.09 3.20
C GLU A 87 2.72 -7.03 4.12
N LEU A 88 1.58 -6.68 3.54
CA LEU A 88 0.29 -6.77 4.21
C LEU A 88 -0.38 -8.07 3.81
N GLY A 89 -0.93 -8.81 4.78
CA GLY A 89 -1.77 -9.95 4.46
C GLY A 89 -3.11 -9.52 3.89
N ASP A 90 -4.15 -10.28 4.20
CA ASP A 90 -5.48 -10.05 3.63
C ASP A 90 -6.40 -9.35 4.62
N ASP A 91 -7.38 -8.62 4.08
CA ASP A 91 -8.49 -8.08 4.84
C ASP A 91 -8.08 -7.17 6.00
N ASN A 92 -7.03 -6.41 5.82
CA ASN A 92 -6.61 -5.40 6.79
C ASN A 92 -7.32 -4.09 6.51
N ARG A 93 -7.52 -3.30 7.54
CA ARG A 93 -8.03 -1.93 7.41
C ARG A 93 -7.01 -0.97 7.97
N ILE A 94 -6.51 -0.09 7.10
CA ILE A 94 -5.56 0.95 7.48
C ILE A 94 -6.34 2.25 7.52
N ARG A 95 -6.59 2.75 8.71
CA ARG A 95 -7.47 3.90 8.90
C ARG A 95 -6.81 5.21 8.52
N GLU A 96 -7.63 6.27 8.51
CA GLU A 96 -7.19 7.60 8.12
C GLU A 96 -5.97 8.03 8.94
N PHE A 97 -5.00 8.62 8.27
CA PHE A 97 -3.78 9.16 8.87
C PHE A 97 -2.90 8.10 9.54
N ALA A 98 -3.20 6.82 9.38
CA ALA A 98 -2.29 5.78 9.83
C ALA A 98 -1.05 5.76 8.94
N THR A 99 0.09 5.41 9.50
CA THR A 99 1.33 5.32 8.77
C THR A 99 1.99 3.98 9.07
N LEU A 100 2.27 3.22 8.02
CA LEU A 100 2.99 1.95 8.13
C LEU A 100 4.34 2.11 7.44
N HIS A 101 5.42 1.89 8.17
CA HIS A 101 6.77 2.00 7.62
C HIS A 101 7.32 0.65 7.25
N ARG A 102 8.18 0.62 6.21
CA ARG A 102 8.92 -0.58 5.86
C ARG A 102 9.95 -0.86 6.94
N GLY A 103 10.30 -2.13 7.11
CA GLY A 103 11.35 -2.49 8.04
C GLY A 103 12.73 -2.10 7.53
N THR A 104 13.72 -2.21 8.40
CA THR A 104 15.11 -2.01 8.01
C THR A 104 15.73 -3.36 7.65
N GLU A 105 16.87 -3.31 6.97
CA GLU A 105 17.58 -4.52 6.60
C GLU A 105 18.00 -5.32 7.84
N GLY A 106 18.36 -4.63 8.90
CA GLY A 106 18.70 -5.30 10.15
C GLY A 106 17.55 -6.09 10.74
N GLY A 107 16.32 -5.78 10.35
CA GLY A 107 15.14 -6.53 10.75
C GLY A 107 14.76 -7.65 9.78
N GLY A 108 15.65 -8.00 8.85
CA GLY A 108 15.40 -9.07 7.92
C GLY A 108 14.96 -8.63 6.54
N GLY A 109 14.84 -7.36 6.28
CA GLY A 109 14.51 -6.82 4.97
C GLY A 109 13.03 -6.88 4.60
N ILE A 110 12.21 -7.53 5.39
CA ILE A 110 10.77 -7.63 5.15
C ILE A 110 10.02 -7.41 6.46
N THR A 111 9.08 -6.49 6.43
CA THR A 111 8.15 -6.29 7.54
C THR A 111 6.81 -6.87 7.12
N ARG A 112 6.27 -7.78 7.92
CA ARG A 112 5.01 -8.44 7.60
C ARG A 112 3.93 -8.07 8.60
N ILE A 113 2.80 -7.67 8.06
CA ILE A 113 1.59 -7.44 8.83
C ILE A 113 0.61 -8.52 8.42
N GLY A 114 0.12 -9.29 9.39
CA GLY A 114 -0.78 -10.40 9.10
C GLY A 114 -2.11 -9.94 8.51
N SER A 115 -3.11 -10.76 8.66
CA SER A 115 -4.43 -10.49 8.08
C SER A 115 -5.42 -10.02 9.15
N ARG A 116 -6.46 -9.34 8.70
CA ARG A 116 -7.59 -8.92 9.52
C ARG A 116 -7.21 -7.99 10.67
N ASN A 117 -6.25 -7.13 10.45
CA ASN A 117 -5.84 -6.12 11.43
C ASN A 117 -6.55 -4.79 11.17
N LEU A 118 -6.72 -4.03 12.24
CA LEU A 118 -7.21 -2.66 12.16
C LEU A 118 -6.11 -1.75 12.68
N CYS A 119 -5.57 -0.92 11.78
CA CYS A 119 -4.48 -0.01 12.12
C CYS A 119 -5.02 1.40 12.23
N LEU A 120 -4.99 1.98 13.41
CA LEU A 120 -5.69 3.22 13.71
C LEU A 120 -4.82 4.46 13.72
N SER A 121 -3.51 4.32 13.86
CA SER A 121 -2.64 5.48 13.96
C SER A 121 -1.24 5.10 13.51
N LEU A 122 -0.25 5.94 13.82
CA LEU A 122 1.13 5.68 13.45
C LEU A 122 1.61 4.36 14.07
N ILE A 123 2.13 3.49 13.21
CA ILE A 123 2.64 2.19 13.62
C ILE A 123 4.09 2.06 13.17
N HIS A 124 4.95 1.73 14.10
CA HIS A 124 6.36 1.45 13.81
C HIS A 124 6.57 -0.06 13.87
N ILE A 125 6.98 -0.60 12.75
CA ILE A 125 7.16 -2.04 12.61
C ILE A 125 8.64 -2.35 12.43
#